data_95c2ef551dfea5482e4852cb7bf7a562
#
_entry.id   95c2ef551dfea5482e4852cb7bf7a562
#
_cell.length_a   1.000
_cell.length_b   1.000
_cell.length_c   1.000
_cell.angle_alpha   90.00
_cell.angle_beta   90.00
_cell.angle_gamma   90.00
#
_symmetry.space_group_name_H-M   'P 1'
#
loop_
_entity.id
_entity.type
_entity.pdbx_description
1 polymer ?
#
loop_
_entity_poly.entity_id
_entity_poly.type
_entity_poly.pdbx_seq_one_letter_code
_entity_poly.pdbx_strand_id
1 'polypeptide(L)'
;MTLRAAPAGIRHDGHILPLARASIHEDENEMNEPKENRPPDITVAFKLTVSGRERRSEVRVPGGPCRLLDLLPAAREVSGMLTGAALEKVRAEGKTVSCRAGCGACCRQLAAISVVEAEALAELVAALPAERRAVVRARFAEAVRQLEEAGLLDAADRLGDCTPVARNLTGGEAGVQDVARRYFALQIPCPFLEDESCSIHPERPMVCREYHVTSPAERCAHLFQVAVDRIPVRGPMGEALMRTAHRAANIPLGTIPLVLSLEWSEAHGASLAHKADGMELFKVMMESL
;
A
#
# COMPACT_ATOMS: atom_id res chain seq x y z
N MET A 1 0.24 31.50 -9.14
CA MET A 1 -0.25 31.45 -7.75
C MET A 1 0.53 30.36 -7.04
N THR A 2 1.60 30.74 -6.39
CA THR A 2 2.65 29.90 -5.83
C THR A 2 2.19 29.35 -4.48
N LEU A 3 1.90 28.04 -4.41
CA LEU A 3 1.68 27.35 -3.13
C LEU A 3 3.05 26.98 -2.56
N ARG A 4 3.51 27.78 -1.60
CA ARG A 4 4.62 27.41 -0.73
C ARG A 4 4.20 26.24 0.16
N ALA A 5 4.84 25.10 0.01
CA ALA A 5 4.81 24.01 0.97
C ALA A 5 5.53 24.47 2.24
N ALA A 6 4.80 24.59 3.34
CA ALA A 6 5.39 24.76 4.66
C ALA A 6 5.80 23.36 5.18
N PRO A 7 7.02 23.18 5.66
CA PRO A 7 7.42 21.93 6.31
C PRO A 7 6.82 21.90 7.72
N ALA A 8 5.68 21.22 7.89
CA ALA A 8 5.17 20.90 9.22
C ALA A 8 5.88 19.64 9.70
N GLY A 9 6.98 19.80 10.41
CA GLY A 9 7.71 18.72 11.05
C GLY A 9 6.80 17.94 12.02
N ILE A 10 6.78 16.64 11.85
CA ILE A 10 6.31 15.70 12.86
C ILE A 10 7.40 15.69 13.93
N ARG A 11 7.09 16.14 15.14
CA ARG A 11 8.00 15.94 16.27
C ARG A 11 7.85 14.49 16.71
N HIS A 12 8.90 13.71 16.55
CA HIS A 12 9.01 12.34 16.98
C HIS A 12 9.43 12.31 18.45
N ASP A 13 8.46 12.37 19.37
CA ASP A 13 8.68 11.94 20.74
C ASP A 13 8.12 10.50 20.87
N GLY A 14 8.71 9.59 20.09
CA GLY A 14 8.33 8.18 20.05
C GLY A 14 8.99 7.40 21.18
N HIS A 15 8.43 7.43 22.38
CA HIS A 15 8.77 6.45 23.41
C HIS A 15 7.90 5.19 23.21
N ILE A 16 8.52 4.12 22.74
CA ILE A 16 7.95 2.77 22.70
C ILE A 16 8.21 2.13 24.06
N LEU A 17 7.15 1.92 24.83
CA LEU A 17 7.24 1.16 26.07
C LEU A 17 6.72 -0.27 25.81
N PRO A 18 7.51 -1.32 26.03
CA PRO A 18 7.02 -2.68 25.96
C PRO A 18 6.22 -3.02 27.22
N LEU A 19 4.93 -3.25 27.09
CA LEU A 19 4.12 -3.89 28.13
C LEU A 19 3.86 -5.33 27.71
N ALA A 20 4.69 -6.24 28.21
CA ALA A 20 4.49 -7.67 28.03
C ALA A 20 3.31 -8.13 28.89
N ARG A 21 2.18 -8.48 28.28
CA ARG A 21 1.19 -9.40 28.85
C ARG A 21 0.81 -10.41 27.77
N ALA A 22 1.28 -11.64 27.97
CA ALA A 22 0.86 -12.78 27.18
C ALA A 22 -0.56 -13.19 27.57
N SER A 23 -1.51 -13.07 26.64
CA SER A 23 -2.81 -13.72 26.72
C SER A 23 -2.86 -14.70 25.56
N ILE A 24 -2.87 -16.01 25.88
CA ILE A 24 -3.01 -17.09 24.91
C ILE A 24 -4.51 -17.26 24.67
N HIS A 25 -4.98 -16.92 23.47
CA HIS A 25 -6.25 -17.42 22.94
C HIS A 25 -5.90 -18.27 21.70
N GLU A 26 -6.16 -19.55 21.82
CA GLU A 26 -6.11 -20.51 20.72
C GLU A 26 -7.44 -20.42 19.97
N ASP A 27 -7.42 -19.89 18.74
CA ASP A 27 -8.51 -20.07 17.79
C ASP A 27 -8.04 -21.10 16.75
N GLU A 28 -8.63 -22.28 16.82
CA GLU A 28 -8.49 -23.35 15.86
C GLU A 28 -9.31 -23.00 14.60
N ASN A 29 -8.69 -22.87 13.47
CA ASN A 29 -9.01 -23.50 12.18
C ASN A 29 -8.55 -22.67 10.98
N GLU A 30 -7.34 -22.97 10.50
CA GLU A 30 -7.01 -22.75 9.08
C GLU A 30 -5.86 -23.71 8.70
N MET A 31 -6.10 -24.52 7.67
CA MET A 31 -5.07 -25.36 7.08
C MET A 31 -3.99 -24.46 6.48
N ASN A 32 -2.91 -24.30 7.20
CA ASN A 32 -1.72 -23.59 6.78
C ASN A 32 -0.53 -24.52 6.92
N GLU A 33 0.38 -24.48 5.95
CA GLU A 33 1.66 -25.21 6.02
C GLU A 33 2.35 -25.01 7.37
N PRO A 34 3.22 -25.93 7.82
CA PRO A 34 3.81 -25.85 9.15
C PRO A 34 4.50 -24.50 9.30
N LYS A 35 3.91 -23.64 10.12
CA LYS A 35 4.56 -22.39 10.54
C LYS A 35 5.89 -22.79 11.14
N GLU A 36 6.99 -22.49 10.44
CA GLU A 36 8.33 -22.58 11.00
C GLU A 36 8.29 -22.11 12.46
N ASN A 37 9.10 -22.72 13.31
CA ASN A 37 9.20 -22.52 14.76
C ASN A 37 9.51 -21.06 15.14
N ARG A 38 8.61 -20.14 14.73
CA ARG A 38 8.72 -18.70 14.97
C ARG A 38 8.12 -18.40 16.35
N PRO A 39 8.76 -17.54 17.17
CA PRO A 39 8.17 -17.06 18.41
C PRO A 39 6.78 -16.44 18.16
N PRO A 40 5.89 -16.50 19.16
CA PRO A 40 4.54 -15.91 19.03
C PRO A 40 4.62 -14.40 18.75
N ASP A 41 3.59 -13.88 18.10
CA ASP A 41 3.46 -12.46 17.85
C ASP A 41 3.44 -11.68 19.16
N ILE A 42 4.01 -10.48 19.13
CA ILE A 42 4.13 -9.58 20.28
C ILE A 42 3.11 -8.45 20.10
N THR A 43 2.30 -8.19 21.13
CA THR A 43 1.43 -7.00 21.14
C THR A 43 2.25 -5.77 21.54
N VAL A 44 2.30 -4.79 20.66
CA VAL A 44 3.03 -3.54 20.85
C VAL A 44 2.06 -2.39 20.99
N ALA A 45 2.08 -1.74 22.16
CA ALA A 45 1.39 -0.48 22.38
C ALA A 45 2.25 0.68 21.89
N PHE A 46 1.67 1.62 21.15
CA PHE A 46 2.36 2.80 20.65
C PHE A 46 1.48 4.04 20.69
N LYS A 47 2.11 5.20 20.56
CA LYS A 47 1.45 6.49 20.50
C LYS A 47 1.90 7.24 19.27
N LEU A 48 0.97 7.86 18.57
CA LEU A 48 1.25 8.78 17.47
C LEU A 48 0.52 10.11 17.69
N THR A 49 1.18 11.21 17.37
CA THR A 49 0.52 12.52 17.33
C THR A 49 0.03 12.78 15.90
N VAL A 50 -1.28 12.63 15.70
CA VAL A 50 -1.92 12.85 14.40
C VAL A 50 -2.77 14.11 14.46
N SER A 51 -2.47 15.10 13.62
CA SER A 51 -3.18 16.39 13.59
C SER A 51 -3.25 17.09 14.96
N GLY A 52 -2.15 17.03 15.73
CA GLY A 52 -2.03 17.66 17.06
C GLY A 52 -2.74 16.91 18.20
N ARG A 53 -3.28 15.71 17.94
CA ARG A 53 -3.91 14.86 18.96
C ARG A 53 -3.13 13.59 19.16
N GLU A 54 -2.85 13.22 20.42
CA GLU A 54 -2.27 11.93 20.78
C GLU A 54 -3.29 10.84 20.49
N ARG A 55 -2.86 9.81 19.75
CA ARG A 55 -3.60 8.57 19.52
C ARG A 55 -2.78 7.42 20.07
N ARG A 56 -3.44 6.53 20.80
CA ARG A 56 -2.86 5.29 21.32
C ARG A 56 -3.50 4.11 20.59
N SER A 57 -2.68 3.15 20.23
CA SER A 57 -3.14 1.91 19.61
C SER A 57 -2.22 0.76 19.99
N GLU A 58 -2.67 -0.44 19.74
CA GLU A 58 -1.90 -1.66 19.90
C GLU A 58 -1.95 -2.41 18.57
N VAL A 59 -0.83 -3.01 18.19
CA VAL A 59 -0.73 -3.86 17.01
C VAL A 59 -0.01 -5.15 17.33
N ARG A 60 -0.30 -6.21 16.59
CA ARG A 60 0.48 -7.45 16.64
C ARG A 60 1.65 -7.35 15.69
N VAL A 61 2.85 -7.60 16.19
CA VAL A 61 4.09 -7.59 15.45
C VAL A 61 4.69 -8.99 15.50
N PRO A 62 5.20 -9.53 14.39
CA PRO A 62 5.85 -10.83 14.39
C PRO A 62 6.93 -10.95 15.46
N GLY A 63 6.92 -12.02 16.26
CA GLY A 63 7.99 -12.33 17.19
C GLY A 63 9.17 -12.94 16.47
N GLY A 64 10.41 -12.49 16.79
CA GLY A 64 11.65 -13.00 16.19
C GLY A 64 11.82 -12.72 14.71
N PRO A 65 12.67 -13.49 14.00
CA PRO A 65 12.98 -13.25 12.59
C PRO A 65 11.74 -13.41 11.68
N CYS A 66 11.44 -12.38 10.89
CA CYS A 66 10.36 -12.37 9.92
C CYS A 66 10.76 -11.60 8.65
N ARG A 67 10.01 -11.78 7.57
CA ARG A 67 10.19 -10.99 6.34
C ARG A 67 9.47 -9.65 6.47
N LEU A 68 9.86 -8.66 5.67
CA LEU A 68 9.19 -7.35 5.64
C LEU A 68 7.69 -7.44 5.37
N LEU A 69 7.26 -8.34 4.51
CA LEU A 69 5.83 -8.51 4.19
C LEU A 69 5.02 -9.08 5.36
N ASP A 70 5.64 -9.76 6.32
CA ASP A 70 4.98 -10.26 7.53
C ASP A 70 4.56 -9.10 8.47
N LEU A 71 5.06 -7.86 8.25
CA LEU A 71 4.60 -6.64 8.92
C LEU A 71 3.31 -6.04 8.34
N LEU A 72 2.85 -6.48 7.16
CA LEU A 72 1.70 -5.87 6.51
C LEU A 72 0.43 -5.84 7.35
N PRO A 73 0.10 -6.86 8.18
CA PRO A 73 -1.03 -6.76 9.10
C PRO A 73 -0.90 -5.56 10.06
N ALA A 74 0.25 -5.40 10.72
CA ALA A 74 0.52 -4.26 11.60
C ALA A 74 0.48 -2.92 10.84
N ALA A 75 1.07 -2.87 9.65
CA ALA A 75 1.04 -1.70 8.79
C ALA A 75 -0.40 -1.30 8.39
N ARG A 76 -1.27 -2.28 8.11
CA ARG A 76 -2.70 -2.04 7.82
C ARG A 76 -3.44 -1.45 9.01
N GLU A 77 -3.15 -1.91 10.22
CA GLU A 77 -3.76 -1.36 11.45
C GLU A 77 -3.33 0.09 11.68
N VAL A 78 -2.03 0.38 11.53
CA VAL A 78 -1.50 1.75 11.63
C VAL A 78 -2.11 2.66 10.55
N SER A 79 -2.15 2.21 9.29
CA SER A 79 -2.80 2.94 8.19
C SER A 79 -4.28 3.21 8.49
N GLY A 80 -4.99 2.22 9.05
CA GLY A 80 -6.39 2.37 9.49
C GLY A 80 -6.57 3.47 10.53
N MET A 81 -5.67 3.55 11.51
CA MET A 81 -5.68 4.60 12.53
C MET A 81 -5.41 5.99 11.93
N LEU A 82 -4.40 6.13 11.06
CA LEU A 82 -4.06 7.38 10.40
C LEU A 82 -5.20 7.87 9.51
N THR A 83 -5.76 6.96 8.71
CA THR A 83 -6.90 7.23 7.84
C THR A 83 -8.13 7.59 8.67
N GLY A 84 -8.43 6.84 9.73
CA GLY A 84 -9.53 7.12 10.64
C GLY A 84 -9.47 8.52 11.22
N ALA A 85 -8.28 8.95 11.67
CA ALA A 85 -8.07 10.32 12.18
C ALA A 85 -8.32 11.39 11.11
N ALA A 86 -7.92 11.15 9.86
CA ALA A 86 -8.18 12.07 8.74
C ALA A 86 -9.69 12.17 8.44
N LEU A 87 -10.39 11.02 8.43
CA LEU A 87 -11.83 10.97 8.21
C LEU A 87 -12.63 11.63 9.35
N GLU A 88 -12.22 11.44 10.61
CA GLU A 88 -12.83 12.12 11.76
C GLU A 88 -12.72 13.63 11.65
N LYS A 89 -11.52 14.13 11.26
CA LYS A 89 -11.31 15.56 11.06
C LYS A 89 -12.27 16.12 10.00
N VAL A 90 -12.38 15.47 8.87
CA VAL A 90 -13.25 15.88 7.76
C VAL A 90 -14.72 15.90 8.18
N ARG A 91 -15.16 14.88 8.94
CA ARG A 91 -16.53 14.84 9.50
C ARG A 91 -16.78 15.95 10.51
N ALA A 92 -15.78 16.28 11.34
CA ALA A 92 -15.88 17.41 12.28
C ALA A 92 -15.97 18.77 11.56
N GLU A 93 -15.46 18.87 10.33
CA GLU A 93 -15.63 20.03 9.44
C GLU A 93 -17.00 20.03 8.72
N GLY A 94 -17.90 19.10 9.03
CA GLY A 94 -19.23 19.00 8.41
C GLY A 94 -19.24 18.41 7.00
N LYS A 95 -18.13 17.81 6.55
CA LYS A 95 -18.03 17.20 5.22
C LYS A 95 -18.36 15.69 5.28
N THR A 96 -18.93 15.19 4.20
CA THR A 96 -19.25 13.76 4.04
C THR A 96 -18.20 13.06 3.21
N VAL A 97 -17.79 11.86 3.65
CA VAL A 97 -16.92 10.96 2.86
C VAL A 97 -17.80 10.23 1.84
N SER A 98 -17.46 10.36 0.57
CA SER A 98 -18.27 9.81 -0.54
C SER A 98 -17.92 8.36 -0.90
N CYS A 99 -16.76 7.87 -0.45
CA CYS A 99 -16.33 6.49 -0.70
C CYS A 99 -17.22 5.49 0.02
N ARG A 100 -17.68 4.45 -0.69
CA ARG A 100 -18.54 3.39 -0.19
C ARG A 100 -18.20 2.03 -0.78
N ALA A 101 -18.69 0.97 -0.21
CA ALA A 101 -18.62 -0.37 -0.82
C ALA A 101 -19.32 -0.35 -2.21
N GLY A 102 -18.76 -1.11 -3.16
CA GLY A 102 -19.28 -1.12 -4.53
C GLY A 102 -18.92 0.09 -5.38
N CYS A 103 -17.93 0.90 -4.94
CA CYS A 103 -17.42 2.02 -5.72
C CYS A 103 -16.03 1.67 -6.27
N GLY A 104 -15.96 1.22 -7.52
CA GLY A 104 -14.72 0.88 -8.22
C GLY A 104 -14.10 2.02 -9.04
N ALA A 105 -14.62 3.25 -8.94
CA ALA A 105 -14.16 4.36 -9.78
C ALA A 105 -12.64 4.63 -9.68
N CYS A 106 -12.04 4.53 -8.48
CA CYS A 106 -10.62 4.70 -8.29
C CYS A 106 -9.78 3.47 -8.72
N CYS A 107 -10.40 2.34 -9.01
CA CYS A 107 -9.70 1.11 -9.41
C CYS A 107 -9.21 1.14 -10.88
N ARG A 108 -9.31 2.27 -11.55
CA ARG A 108 -8.75 2.54 -12.89
C ARG A 108 -7.61 3.56 -12.85
N GLN A 109 -7.22 3.99 -11.64
CA GLN A 109 -6.10 4.90 -11.44
C GLN A 109 -4.78 4.13 -11.33
N LEU A 110 -3.67 4.81 -11.64
CA LEU A 110 -2.34 4.30 -11.38
C LEU A 110 -2.15 4.14 -9.87
N ALA A 111 -2.27 2.92 -9.38
CA ALA A 111 -1.98 2.57 -7.99
C ALA A 111 -0.47 2.29 -7.87
N ALA A 112 0.28 3.29 -7.39
CA ALA A 112 1.70 3.14 -7.09
C ALA A 112 1.86 2.52 -5.70
N ILE A 113 2.40 1.30 -5.63
CA ILE A 113 2.54 0.50 -4.41
C ILE A 113 4.01 0.28 -4.07
N SER A 114 4.30 -0.03 -2.81
CA SER A 114 5.62 -0.44 -2.38
C SER A 114 5.96 -1.85 -2.89
N VAL A 115 7.24 -2.14 -3.01
CA VAL A 115 7.72 -3.48 -3.41
C VAL A 115 7.30 -4.57 -2.41
N VAL A 116 7.17 -4.21 -1.13
CA VAL A 116 6.68 -5.12 -0.08
C VAL A 116 5.23 -5.55 -0.36
N GLU A 117 4.40 -4.59 -0.79
CA GLU A 117 3.01 -4.88 -1.16
C GLU A 117 2.93 -5.65 -2.49
N ALA A 118 3.86 -5.39 -3.41
CA ALA A 118 3.92 -6.13 -4.66
C ALA A 118 4.18 -7.62 -4.45
N GLU A 119 5.17 -7.95 -3.61
CA GLU A 119 5.46 -9.34 -3.23
C GLU A 119 4.28 -9.99 -2.53
N ALA A 120 3.65 -9.29 -1.57
CA ALA A 120 2.49 -9.81 -0.88
C ALA A 120 1.29 -10.06 -1.82
N LEU A 121 1.10 -9.23 -2.85
CA LEU A 121 0.06 -9.46 -3.86
C LEU A 121 0.39 -10.66 -4.74
N ALA A 122 1.66 -10.88 -5.08
CA ALA A 122 2.07 -12.06 -5.83
C ALA A 122 1.86 -13.34 -5.03
N GLU A 123 2.22 -13.38 -3.73
CA GLU A 123 1.93 -14.50 -2.84
C GLU A 123 0.41 -14.73 -2.70
N LEU A 124 -0.37 -13.65 -2.54
CA LEU A 124 -1.83 -13.75 -2.48
C LEU A 124 -2.39 -14.38 -3.75
N VAL A 125 -1.95 -13.93 -4.93
CA VAL A 125 -2.40 -14.50 -6.21
C VAL A 125 -1.96 -15.96 -6.34
N ALA A 126 -0.75 -16.32 -5.93
CA ALA A 126 -0.26 -17.70 -5.94
C ALA A 126 -1.09 -18.62 -5.04
N ALA A 127 -1.60 -18.13 -3.92
CA ALA A 127 -2.44 -18.87 -2.98
C ALA A 127 -3.92 -19.01 -3.42
N LEU A 128 -4.37 -18.30 -4.47
CA LEU A 128 -5.73 -18.43 -4.97
C LEU A 128 -6.00 -19.83 -5.54
N PRO A 129 -7.25 -20.33 -5.47
CA PRO A 129 -7.67 -21.53 -6.19
C PRO A 129 -7.30 -21.46 -7.68
N ALA A 130 -6.93 -22.58 -8.29
CA ALA A 130 -6.32 -22.62 -9.63
C ALA A 130 -7.10 -21.85 -10.70
N GLU A 131 -8.42 -22.05 -10.76
CA GLU A 131 -9.28 -21.35 -11.72
C GLU A 131 -9.28 -19.83 -11.48
N ARG A 132 -9.43 -19.43 -10.22
CA ARG A 132 -9.42 -18.03 -9.83
C ARG A 132 -8.07 -17.37 -10.13
N ARG A 133 -6.98 -18.04 -9.78
CA ARG A 133 -5.61 -17.62 -10.07
C ARG A 133 -5.39 -17.38 -11.56
N ALA A 134 -5.85 -18.30 -12.41
CA ALA A 134 -5.74 -18.17 -13.86
C ALA A 134 -6.44 -16.90 -14.37
N VAL A 135 -7.67 -16.64 -13.91
CA VAL A 135 -8.42 -15.43 -14.28
C VAL A 135 -7.70 -14.17 -13.85
N VAL A 136 -7.22 -14.10 -12.60
CA VAL A 136 -6.53 -12.92 -12.08
C VAL A 136 -5.21 -12.68 -12.83
N ARG A 137 -4.39 -13.74 -13.04
CA ARG A 137 -3.16 -13.63 -13.83
C ARG A 137 -3.41 -13.15 -15.26
N ALA A 138 -4.47 -13.63 -15.92
CA ALA A 138 -4.84 -13.14 -17.25
C ALA A 138 -5.18 -11.65 -17.27
N ARG A 139 -5.83 -11.14 -16.23
CA ARG A 139 -6.12 -9.69 -16.08
C ARG A 139 -4.84 -8.87 -15.88
N PHE A 140 -3.87 -9.38 -15.11
CA PHE A 140 -2.54 -8.75 -14.99
C PHE A 140 -1.83 -8.69 -16.34
N ALA A 141 -1.77 -9.82 -17.05
CA ALA A 141 -1.12 -9.88 -18.37
C ALA A 141 -1.78 -8.93 -19.39
N GLU A 142 -3.11 -8.84 -19.37
CA GLU A 142 -3.84 -7.92 -20.24
C GLU A 142 -3.56 -6.45 -19.89
N ALA A 143 -3.49 -6.10 -18.60
CA ALA A 143 -3.14 -4.75 -18.17
C ALA A 143 -1.73 -4.36 -18.63
N VAL A 144 -0.76 -5.27 -18.50
CA VAL A 144 0.61 -5.07 -18.96
C VAL A 144 0.67 -4.86 -20.47
N ARG A 145 -0.02 -5.72 -21.25
CA ARG A 145 -0.11 -5.61 -22.71
C ARG A 145 -0.64 -4.22 -23.15
N GLN A 146 -1.69 -3.73 -22.49
CA GLN A 146 -2.25 -2.41 -22.78
C GLN A 146 -1.26 -1.27 -22.48
N LEU A 147 -0.46 -1.39 -21.40
CA LEU A 147 0.58 -0.41 -21.09
C LEU A 147 1.70 -0.40 -22.14
N GLU A 148 2.09 -1.57 -22.65
CA GLU A 148 3.06 -1.68 -23.73
C GLU A 148 2.56 -1.04 -25.02
N GLU A 149 1.35 -1.40 -25.45
CA GLU A 149 0.72 -0.83 -26.65
C GLU A 149 0.56 0.70 -26.59
N ALA A 150 0.33 1.22 -25.38
CA ALA A 150 0.26 2.67 -25.14
C ALA A 150 1.63 3.35 -25.04
N GLY A 151 2.75 2.60 -25.15
CA GLY A 151 4.10 3.14 -24.98
C GLY A 151 4.36 3.67 -23.57
N LEU A 152 3.70 3.12 -22.57
CA LEU A 152 3.95 3.41 -21.14
C LEU A 152 4.94 2.45 -20.51
N LEU A 153 5.18 1.29 -21.12
CA LEU A 153 6.18 0.31 -20.76
C LEU A 153 7.12 0.06 -21.91
N ASP A 154 8.41 -0.05 -21.63
CA ASP A 154 9.39 -0.59 -22.54
C ASP A 154 9.54 -2.09 -22.29
N ALA A 155 9.28 -2.92 -23.31
CA ALA A 155 9.38 -4.38 -23.21
C ALA A 155 10.78 -4.86 -22.80
N ALA A 156 11.83 -4.11 -23.19
CA ALA A 156 13.23 -4.43 -22.86
C ALA A 156 13.56 -4.22 -21.37
N ASP A 157 12.83 -3.37 -20.69
CA ASP A 157 13.11 -2.96 -19.31
C ASP A 157 12.24 -3.61 -18.25
N ARG A 158 11.31 -4.50 -18.66
CA ARG A 158 10.32 -5.13 -17.75
C ARG A 158 10.93 -5.96 -16.64
N LEU A 159 12.09 -6.52 -16.85
CA LEU A 159 12.74 -7.45 -15.92
C LEU A 159 13.93 -6.84 -15.16
N GLY A 160 14.45 -5.68 -15.58
CA GLY A 160 15.72 -5.14 -15.06
C GLY A 160 15.57 -4.26 -13.82
N ASP A 161 14.76 -3.25 -13.90
CA ASP A 161 14.47 -2.32 -12.80
C ASP A 161 12.97 -2.01 -12.82
N CYS A 162 12.33 -1.93 -11.66
CA CYS A 162 10.90 -1.60 -11.52
C CYS A 162 10.52 -0.24 -12.10
N THR A 163 11.16 0.20 -13.16
CA THR A 163 11.17 1.57 -13.56
C THR A 163 10.79 1.88 -15.00
N PRO A 164 10.10 1.04 -15.78
CA PRO A 164 9.70 1.52 -17.10
C PRO A 164 8.71 2.68 -17.00
N VAL A 165 7.76 2.59 -16.06
CA VAL A 165 6.89 3.72 -15.72
C VAL A 165 7.67 4.81 -14.99
N ALA A 166 8.64 4.47 -14.15
CA ALA A 166 9.45 5.42 -13.41
C ALA A 166 10.47 6.18 -14.30
N ARG A 167 10.95 5.62 -15.41
CA ARG A 167 11.72 6.43 -16.37
C ARG A 167 10.91 7.56 -16.94
N ASN A 168 9.62 7.35 -17.18
CA ASN A 168 8.69 8.42 -17.54
C ASN A 168 8.37 9.35 -16.34
N LEU A 169 8.72 8.95 -15.11
CA LEU A 169 8.58 9.75 -13.89
C LEU A 169 9.77 10.68 -13.62
N THR A 170 10.84 10.63 -14.42
CA THR A 170 12.05 11.45 -14.24
C THR A 170 11.83 12.95 -14.43
N GLY A 171 10.67 13.38 -14.93
CA GLY A 171 10.26 14.78 -15.05
C GLY A 171 9.80 15.46 -13.74
N GLY A 172 10.10 14.87 -12.57
CA GLY A 172 9.59 15.37 -11.29
C GLY A 172 8.06 15.25 -11.18
N GLU A 173 7.43 16.13 -10.39
CA GLU A 173 5.98 16.08 -10.15
C GLU A 173 5.16 16.17 -11.44
N ALA A 174 5.60 16.98 -12.42
CA ALA A 174 4.93 17.12 -13.70
C ALA A 174 4.99 15.82 -14.52
N GLY A 175 6.12 15.11 -14.52
CA GLY A 175 6.28 13.82 -15.19
C GLY A 175 5.38 12.73 -14.57
N VAL A 176 5.30 12.68 -13.24
CA VAL A 176 4.40 11.77 -12.52
C VAL A 176 2.94 12.01 -12.91
N GLN A 177 2.52 13.27 -12.96
CA GLN A 177 1.14 13.61 -13.34
C GLN A 177 0.83 13.28 -14.79
N ASP A 178 1.78 13.45 -15.70
CA ASP A 178 1.59 13.08 -17.10
C ASP A 178 1.41 11.58 -17.29
N VAL A 179 2.27 10.78 -16.66
CA VAL A 179 2.15 9.31 -16.69
C VAL A 179 0.82 8.87 -16.05
N ALA A 180 0.44 9.45 -14.91
CA ALA A 180 -0.82 9.12 -14.26
C ALA A 180 -2.04 9.46 -15.14
N ARG A 181 -1.99 10.58 -15.87
CA ARG A 181 -3.04 10.99 -16.81
C ARG A 181 -3.12 10.03 -18.00
N ARG A 182 -1.97 9.68 -18.61
CA ARG A 182 -1.90 8.74 -19.73
C ARG A 182 -2.39 7.35 -19.31
N TYR A 183 -1.96 6.86 -18.15
CA TYR A 183 -2.45 5.60 -17.58
C TYR A 183 -3.97 5.64 -17.39
N PHE A 184 -4.49 6.70 -16.76
CA PHE A 184 -5.92 6.84 -16.51
C PHE A 184 -6.75 6.90 -17.80
N ALA A 185 -6.22 7.48 -18.86
CA ALA A 185 -6.88 7.53 -20.15
C ALA A 185 -7.12 6.15 -20.78
N LEU A 186 -6.30 5.16 -20.43
CA LEU A 186 -6.47 3.77 -20.87
C LEU A 186 -7.65 3.06 -20.18
N GLN A 187 -8.12 3.58 -19.05
CA GLN A 187 -9.22 2.99 -18.25
C GLN A 187 -8.99 1.51 -17.90
N ILE A 188 -7.74 1.12 -17.74
CA ILE A 188 -7.35 -0.25 -17.37
C ILE A 188 -7.94 -0.55 -15.99
N PRO A 189 -8.84 -1.54 -15.85
CA PRO A 189 -9.36 -1.92 -14.55
C PRO A 189 -8.28 -2.63 -13.73
N CYS A 190 -8.25 -2.36 -12.42
CA CYS A 190 -7.43 -3.13 -11.51
C CYS A 190 -7.73 -4.64 -11.66
N PRO A 191 -6.72 -5.53 -11.71
CA PRO A 191 -6.95 -6.98 -11.87
C PRO A 191 -7.86 -7.61 -10.81
N PHE A 192 -8.01 -6.94 -9.66
CA PHE A 192 -8.89 -7.35 -8.55
C PHE A 192 -10.25 -6.65 -8.54
N LEU A 193 -10.58 -5.87 -9.58
CA LEU A 193 -11.89 -5.23 -9.68
C LEU A 193 -12.92 -6.23 -10.20
N GLU A 194 -14.01 -6.40 -9.46
CA GLU A 194 -15.14 -7.27 -9.79
C GLU A 194 -16.43 -6.62 -9.36
N ASP A 195 -17.38 -6.50 -10.30
CA ASP A 195 -18.67 -5.87 -10.06
C ASP A 195 -18.55 -4.52 -9.31
N GLU A 196 -17.61 -3.68 -9.77
CA GLU A 196 -17.25 -2.39 -9.17
C GLU A 196 -16.80 -2.49 -7.70
N SER A 197 -16.36 -3.67 -7.26
CA SER A 197 -15.84 -3.94 -5.91
C SER A 197 -14.44 -4.53 -5.95
N CYS A 198 -13.65 -4.24 -4.92
CA CYS A 198 -12.33 -4.85 -4.76
C CYS A 198 -12.46 -6.26 -4.18
N SER A 199 -12.08 -7.29 -4.94
CA SER A 199 -12.15 -8.68 -4.51
C SER A 199 -11.13 -9.06 -3.43
N ILE A 200 -10.12 -8.21 -3.22
CA ILE A 200 -9.11 -8.34 -2.17
C ILE A 200 -9.21 -7.19 -1.15
N HIS A 201 -10.43 -6.72 -0.85
CA HIS A 201 -10.61 -5.52 -0.03
C HIS A 201 -9.86 -5.55 1.33
N PRO A 202 -9.80 -6.65 2.09
CA PRO A 202 -9.02 -6.75 3.32
C PRO A 202 -7.50 -6.58 3.09
N GLU A 203 -6.98 -7.09 1.97
CA GLU A 203 -5.54 -7.10 1.62
C GLU A 203 -5.14 -5.96 0.67
N ARG A 204 -6.08 -5.07 0.31
CA ARG A 204 -5.81 -3.98 -0.62
C ARG A 204 -4.62 -3.14 -0.18
N PRO A 205 -3.78 -2.64 -1.12
CA PRO A 205 -2.61 -1.83 -0.83
C PRO A 205 -2.91 -0.54 -0.07
N MET A 206 -1.90 0.02 0.60
CA MET A 206 -2.04 1.23 1.43
C MET A 206 -2.57 2.40 0.63
N VAL A 207 -2.06 2.63 -0.59
CA VAL A 207 -2.56 3.69 -1.47
C VAL A 207 -4.07 3.59 -1.72
N CYS A 208 -4.61 2.36 -1.80
CA CYS A 208 -6.04 2.12 -1.98
C CYS A 208 -6.82 2.28 -0.66
N ARG A 209 -6.19 1.98 0.49
CA ARG A 209 -6.79 2.15 1.84
C ARG A 209 -6.90 3.62 2.22
N GLU A 210 -5.91 4.40 1.85
CA GLU A 210 -5.73 5.79 2.23
C GLU A 210 -6.42 6.76 1.25
N TYR A 211 -6.90 6.26 0.10
CA TYR A 211 -7.59 7.08 -0.89
C TYR A 211 -9.06 7.27 -0.53
N HIS A 212 -9.39 8.46 -0.05
CA HIS A 212 -10.77 8.86 0.25
C HIS A 212 -11.05 10.26 -0.31
N VAL A 213 -12.31 10.53 -0.65
CA VAL A 213 -12.73 11.81 -1.21
C VAL A 213 -14.00 12.33 -0.52
N THR A 214 -14.16 13.66 -0.53
CA THR A 214 -15.38 14.35 -0.10
C THR A 214 -16.21 14.86 -1.27
N SER A 215 -15.62 14.98 -2.46
CA SER A 215 -16.35 15.24 -3.69
C SER A 215 -17.23 14.03 -4.07
N PRO A 216 -18.28 14.21 -4.89
CA PRO A 216 -19.06 13.08 -5.41
C PRO A 216 -18.17 11.99 -5.99
N ALA A 217 -18.43 10.73 -5.65
CA ALA A 217 -17.60 9.58 -6.03
C ALA A 217 -17.48 9.41 -7.56
N GLU A 218 -18.50 9.82 -8.27
CA GLU A 218 -18.58 9.80 -9.75
C GLU A 218 -17.47 10.65 -10.40
N ARG A 219 -17.00 11.70 -9.70
CA ARG A 219 -15.85 12.51 -10.18
C ARG A 219 -14.56 11.72 -10.29
N CYS A 220 -14.40 10.66 -9.51
CA CYS A 220 -13.23 9.77 -9.61
C CYS A 220 -13.18 9.01 -10.94
N ALA A 221 -14.31 8.81 -11.62
CA ALA A 221 -14.36 8.25 -12.97
C ALA A 221 -13.94 9.25 -14.06
N HIS A 222 -13.80 10.52 -13.72
CA HIS A 222 -13.40 11.62 -14.61
C HIS A 222 -12.15 12.35 -14.07
N LEU A 223 -11.26 11.62 -13.42
CA LEU A 223 -10.00 12.14 -12.89
C LEU A 223 -9.24 12.88 -14.01
N PHE A 224 -8.60 13.99 -13.69
CA PHE A 224 -7.93 14.91 -14.60
C PHE A 224 -8.84 15.78 -15.49
N GLN A 225 -10.15 15.53 -15.53
CA GLN A 225 -11.14 16.37 -16.24
C GLN A 225 -11.90 17.26 -15.26
N VAL A 226 -12.19 16.74 -14.07
CA VAL A 226 -12.87 17.46 -12.99
C VAL A 226 -12.07 17.40 -11.69
N ALA A 227 -12.24 18.40 -10.84
CA ALA A 227 -11.58 18.43 -9.54
C ALA A 227 -12.15 17.34 -8.61
N VAL A 228 -11.24 16.64 -7.94
CA VAL A 228 -11.55 15.63 -6.92
C VAL A 228 -10.95 16.08 -5.59
N ASP A 229 -11.82 16.23 -4.58
CA ASP A 229 -11.44 16.67 -3.24
C ASP A 229 -10.95 15.47 -2.42
N ARG A 230 -9.66 15.18 -2.52
CA ARG A 230 -9.02 14.10 -1.76
C ARG A 230 -8.85 14.46 -0.30
N ILE A 231 -9.04 13.49 0.58
CA ILE A 231 -8.76 13.61 2.01
C ILE A 231 -7.29 13.25 2.23
N PRO A 232 -6.43 14.21 2.63
CA PRO A 232 -5.02 13.91 2.84
C PRO A 232 -4.82 13.10 4.12
N VAL A 233 -4.14 11.98 4.01
CA VAL A 233 -3.62 11.20 5.14
C VAL A 233 -2.19 11.64 5.40
N ARG A 234 -1.88 11.99 6.65
CA ARG A 234 -0.53 12.40 7.06
C ARG A 234 0.28 11.15 7.42
N GLY A 235 1.51 11.06 6.90
CA GLY A 235 2.35 9.88 7.06
C GLY A 235 1.76 8.68 6.33
N PRO A 236 1.65 8.70 4.98
CA PRO A 236 1.07 7.59 4.24
C PRO A 236 1.91 6.32 4.44
N MET A 237 1.26 5.25 4.86
CA MET A 237 1.92 3.98 5.21
C MET A 237 2.60 3.32 4.00
N GLY A 238 2.10 3.54 2.79
CA GLY A 238 2.76 3.05 1.57
C GLY A 238 4.18 3.63 1.40
N GLU A 239 4.37 4.92 1.71
CA GLU A 239 5.70 5.54 1.72
C GLU A 239 6.57 5.02 2.87
N ALA A 240 5.99 4.81 4.05
CA ALA A 240 6.71 4.24 5.18
C ALA A 240 7.23 2.83 4.86
N LEU A 241 6.42 1.97 4.23
CA LEU A 241 6.84 0.64 3.78
C LEU A 241 7.98 0.71 2.75
N MET A 242 7.92 1.63 1.78
CA MET A 242 8.98 1.86 0.81
C MET A 242 10.29 2.25 1.48
N ARG A 243 10.25 3.22 2.42
CA ARG A 243 11.43 3.64 3.20
C ARG A 243 11.96 2.51 4.09
N THR A 244 11.07 1.70 4.65
CA THR A 244 11.45 0.54 5.47
C THR A 244 12.19 -0.50 4.63
N ALA A 245 11.71 -0.81 3.43
CA ALA A 245 12.38 -1.72 2.51
C ALA A 245 13.78 -1.21 2.13
N HIS A 246 13.91 0.10 1.90
CA HIS A 246 15.21 0.72 1.64
C HIS A 246 16.16 0.59 2.84
N ARG A 247 15.69 0.95 4.04
CA ARG A 247 16.54 0.97 5.25
C ARG A 247 16.90 -0.43 5.76
N ALA A 248 15.98 -1.38 5.66
CA ALA A 248 16.16 -2.72 6.23
C ALA A 248 16.74 -3.74 5.25
N ALA A 249 16.51 -3.59 3.94
CA ALA A 249 16.91 -4.55 2.91
C ALA A 249 17.72 -3.91 1.76
N ASN A 250 18.10 -2.62 1.89
CA ASN A 250 18.83 -1.87 0.87
C ASN A 250 18.19 -1.89 -0.52
N ILE A 251 16.86 -1.97 -0.57
CA ILE A 251 16.11 -1.93 -1.81
C ILE A 251 16.01 -0.47 -2.27
N PRO A 252 16.21 -0.17 -3.56
CA PRO A 252 16.10 1.19 -4.07
C PRO A 252 14.75 1.82 -3.72
N LEU A 253 14.76 3.12 -3.36
CA LEU A 253 13.54 3.88 -3.12
C LEU A 253 12.74 3.96 -4.41
N GLY A 254 11.47 3.56 -4.36
CA GLY A 254 10.58 3.62 -5.50
C GLY A 254 9.28 2.88 -5.23
N THR A 255 8.30 3.18 -6.05
CA THR A 255 7.02 2.48 -6.11
C THR A 255 6.84 1.86 -7.48
N ILE A 256 6.03 0.84 -7.57
CA ILE A 256 5.67 0.20 -8.84
C ILE A 256 4.17 0.30 -9.06
N PRO A 257 3.71 0.38 -10.32
CA PRO A 257 2.30 0.19 -10.62
C PRO A 257 1.82 -1.18 -10.14
N LEU A 258 0.67 -1.23 -9.47
CA LEU A 258 0.08 -2.49 -8.98
C LEU A 258 0.03 -3.57 -10.06
N VAL A 259 -0.31 -3.20 -11.29
CA VAL A 259 -0.43 -4.13 -12.42
C VAL A 259 0.89 -4.81 -12.81
N LEU A 260 2.03 -4.29 -12.35
CA LEU A 260 3.36 -4.88 -12.57
C LEU A 260 3.82 -5.76 -11.40
N SER A 261 3.03 -5.89 -10.32
CA SER A 261 3.47 -6.58 -9.10
C SER A 261 3.88 -8.04 -9.33
N LEU A 262 3.19 -8.77 -10.20
CA LEU A 262 3.53 -10.18 -10.47
C LEU A 262 4.86 -10.31 -11.22
N GLU A 263 5.09 -9.50 -12.24
CA GLU A 263 6.36 -9.49 -12.99
C GLU A 263 7.52 -9.04 -12.12
N TRP A 264 7.28 -8.00 -11.29
CA TRP A 264 8.28 -7.55 -10.35
C TRP A 264 8.66 -8.64 -9.34
N SER A 265 7.68 -9.33 -8.76
CA SER A 265 7.91 -10.42 -7.81
C SER A 265 8.68 -11.58 -8.47
N GLU A 266 8.34 -11.98 -9.69
CA GLU A 266 9.07 -13.00 -10.43
C GLU A 266 10.55 -12.65 -10.65
N ALA A 267 10.85 -11.36 -10.90
CA ALA A 267 12.21 -10.90 -11.15
C ALA A 267 13.01 -10.58 -9.87
N HIS A 268 12.36 -10.09 -8.81
CA HIS A 268 13.04 -9.46 -7.67
C HIS A 268 12.57 -9.97 -6.30
N GLY A 269 11.54 -10.81 -6.22
CA GLY A 269 10.96 -11.28 -4.95
C GLY A 269 11.98 -11.88 -3.98
N ALA A 270 13.03 -12.53 -4.51
CA ALA A 270 14.13 -13.05 -3.71
C ALA A 270 14.83 -11.98 -2.85
N SER A 271 14.80 -10.71 -3.25
CA SER A 271 15.39 -9.60 -2.48
C SER A 271 14.65 -9.34 -1.16
N LEU A 272 13.38 -9.74 -1.07
CA LEU A 272 12.53 -9.62 0.13
C LEU A 272 12.49 -10.88 0.99
N ALA A 273 13.20 -11.94 0.60
CA ALA A 273 13.30 -13.18 1.39
C ALA A 273 14.12 -13.01 2.69
N HIS A 274 14.90 -11.92 2.80
CA HIS A 274 15.68 -11.63 3.99
C HIS A 274 14.78 -11.49 5.22
N LYS A 275 15.20 -12.16 6.32
CA LYS A 275 14.51 -12.11 7.62
C LYS A 275 15.31 -11.26 8.59
N ALA A 276 14.62 -10.39 9.33
CA ALA A 276 15.18 -9.63 10.44
C ALA A 276 14.22 -9.66 11.62
N ASP A 277 14.64 -9.22 12.80
CA ASP A 277 13.78 -9.19 13.97
C ASP A 277 12.53 -8.32 13.73
N GLY A 278 11.36 -8.87 14.03
CA GLY A 278 10.08 -8.22 13.73
C GLY A 278 9.89 -6.90 14.48
N MET A 279 10.39 -6.79 15.73
CA MET A 279 10.34 -5.55 16.49
C MET A 279 11.25 -4.48 15.91
N GLU A 280 12.46 -4.84 15.46
CA GLU A 280 13.37 -3.89 14.80
C GLU A 280 12.79 -3.43 13.46
N LEU A 281 12.22 -4.34 12.67
CA LEU A 281 11.55 -3.97 11.42
C LEU A 281 10.34 -3.04 11.68
N PHE A 282 9.54 -3.34 12.69
CA PHE A 282 8.39 -2.49 13.07
C PHE A 282 8.86 -1.10 13.52
N LYS A 283 9.92 -1.02 14.31
CA LYS A 283 10.52 0.24 14.73
C LYS A 283 10.99 1.08 13.53
N VAL A 284 11.72 0.46 12.61
CA VAL A 284 12.17 1.12 11.37
C VAL A 284 10.96 1.62 10.56
N MET A 285 9.88 0.85 10.49
CA MET A 285 8.64 1.23 9.80
C MET A 285 7.98 2.45 10.47
N MET A 286 7.86 2.45 11.79
CA MET A 286 7.26 3.57 12.54
C MET A 286 8.11 4.84 12.46
N GLU A 287 9.43 4.74 12.45
CA GLU A 287 10.36 5.86 12.24
C GLU A 287 10.32 6.39 10.80
N SER A 288 9.77 5.64 9.87
CA SER A 288 9.66 5.99 8.46
C SER A 288 8.35 6.72 8.11
N LEU A 289 7.42 6.84 9.09
CA LEU A 289 6.23 7.66 8.98
C LEU A 289 6.58 9.15 9.10
#